data_9cc03bb74b05442fbfbddb9d812b45fe
#
_entry.id   9cc03bb74b05442fbfbddb9d812b45fe
#
_cell.length_a   1.000
_cell.length_b   1.000
_cell.length_c   1.000
_cell.angle_alpha   90.00
_cell.angle_beta   90.00
_cell.angle_gamma   90.00
#
_symmetry.space_group_name_H-M   'P 1'
#
loop_
_entity.id
_entity.type
_entity.pdbx_description
1 polymer ?
#
loop_
_entity_poly.entity_id
_entity_poly.type
_entity_poly.pdbx_seq_one_letter_code
_entity_poly.pdbx_strand_id
1 'polypeptide(L)'
;MNDIVVYTTDPCSFCSRVKQLFEARKIEYTEINLARDPAGRAELVERTGMMSFPQVVIRGEVLGGFQETLAADQSGRLRELLAAA
;
A
#
# COMPACT_ATOMS: atom_id res chain seq x y z
N MET A 1 -5.64 -15.82 2.20
CA MET A 1 -4.98 -14.99 1.19
C MET A 1 -5.22 -13.54 1.50
N ASN A 2 -4.17 -12.71 1.55
CA ASN A 2 -4.29 -11.30 1.89
C ASN A 2 -4.62 -10.50 0.63
N ASP A 3 -5.67 -9.69 0.71
CA ASP A 3 -6.07 -8.84 -0.41
C ASP A 3 -5.43 -7.45 -0.25
N ILE A 4 -4.10 -7.44 -0.17
CA ILE A 4 -3.33 -6.22 -0.05
C ILE A 4 -2.68 -5.91 -1.39
N VAL A 5 -2.90 -4.70 -1.86
CA VAL A 5 -2.24 -4.18 -3.05
C VAL A 5 -1.43 -2.96 -2.65
N VAL A 6 -0.16 -2.93 -3.04
CA VAL A 6 0.72 -1.79 -2.83
C VAL A 6 1.01 -1.18 -4.18
N TYR A 7 0.52 0.01 -4.41
CA TYR A 7 0.81 0.75 -5.65
C TYR A 7 2.08 1.54 -5.45
N THR A 8 3.04 1.35 -6.34
CA THR A 8 4.38 1.94 -6.22
C THR A 8 4.76 2.71 -7.49
N THR A 9 5.85 3.43 -7.39
CA THR A 9 6.47 4.11 -8.54
C THR A 9 7.98 4.06 -8.36
N ASP A 10 8.73 4.53 -9.35
CA ASP A 10 10.18 4.61 -9.31
C ASP A 10 10.63 6.00 -9.78
N PRO A 11 11.56 6.61 -9.04
CA PRO A 11 12.12 6.21 -7.75
C PRO A 11 11.15 6.52 -6.60
N CYS A 12 11.17 5.68 -5.55
CA CYS A 12 10.31 5.90 -4.40
C CYS A 12 10.90 5.19 -3.18
N SER A 13 11.56 5.97 -2.29
CA SER A 13 12.16 5.39 -1.10
C SER A 13 11.11 4.89 -0.10
N PHE A 14 9.99 5.57 0.02
CA PHE A 14 8.92 5.14 0.92
C PHE A 14 8.22 3.87 0.42
N CYS A 15 8.15 3.67 -0.88
CA CYS A 15 7.65 2.42 -1.44
C CYS A 15 8.51 1.24 -0.98
N SER A 16 9.83 1.40 -1.01
CA SER A 16 10.75 0.38 -0.52
C SER A 16 10.54 0.11 0.96
N ARG A 17 10.29 1.14 1.75
CA ARG A 17 10.06 1.00 3.19
C ARG A 17 8.78 0.24 3.50
N VAL A 18 7.71 0.48 2.75
CA VAL A 18 6.46 -0.28 2.93
C VAL A 18 6.68 -1.75 2.61
N LYS A 19 7.39 -2.03 1.52
CA LYS A 19 7.69 -3.41 1.14
C LYS A 19 8.53 -4.10 2.20
N GLN A 20 9.54 -3.42 2.74
CA GLN A 20 10.38 -3.95 3.82
C GLN A 20 9.56 -4.23 5.08
N LEU A 21 8.63 -3.34 5.42
CA LEU A 21 7.77 -3.53 6.57
C LEU A 21 6.93 -4.79 6.42
N PHE A 22 6.29 -4.96 5.27
CA PHE A 22 5.47 -6.14 5.03
C PHE A 22 6.30 -7.42 5.03
N GLU A 23 7.48 -7.38 4.44
CA GLU A 23 8.39 -8.54 4.45
C GLU A 23 8.85 -8.90 5.85
N ALA A 24 9.15 -7.89 6.67
CA ALA A 24 9.54 -8.11 8.07
C ALA A 24 8.41 -8.72 8.89
N ARG A 25 7.17 -8.41 8.58
CA ARG A 25 5.99 -8.96 9.25
C ARG A 25 5.47 -10.24 8.59
N LYS A 26 6.10 -10.69 7.51
CA LYS A 26 5.68 -11.84 6.71
C LYS A 26 4.27 -11.69 6.18
N ILE A 27 3.94 -10.48 5.76
CA ILE A 27 2.64 -10.13 5.17
C ILE A 27 2.77 -10.25 3.66
N GLU A 28 1.90 -11.05 3.04
CA GLU A 28 1.85 -11.17 1.59
C GLU A 28 1.09 -10.00 0.99
N TYR A 29 1.59 -9.50 -0.12
CA TYR A 29 0.97 -8.39 -0.83
C TYR A 29 1.26 -8.50 -2.33
N THR A 30 0.46 -7.80 -3.11
CA THR A 30 0.67 -7.66 -4.56
C THR A 30 1.20 -6.25 -4.81
N GLU A 31 2.33 -6.15 -5.50
CA GLU A 31 2.86 -4.86 -5.91
C GLU A 31 2.42 -4.54 -7.33
N ILE A 32 1.88 -3.35 -7.53
CA ILE A 32 1.58 -2.82 -8.86
C ILE A 32 2.40 -1.54 -9.04
N ASN A 33 3.44 -1.63 -9.86
CA ASN A 33 4.32 -0.49 -10.13
C ASN A 33 3.77 0.29 -11.30
N LEU A 34 3.47 1.56 -11.08
CA LEU A 34 2.86 2.43 -12.08
C LEU A 34 3.85 3.46 -12.66
N ALA A 35 5.15 3.25 -12.48
CA ALA A 35 6.17 4.20 -12.95
C ALA A 35 6.07 4.45 -14.46
N ARG A 36 5.69 3.42 -15.22
CA ARG A 36 5.58 3.49 -16.67
C ARG A 36 4.15 3.43 -17.17
N ASP A 37 3.20 3.73 -16.28
CA ASP A 37 1.77 3.63 -16.61
C ASP A 37 1.06 4.93 -16.20
N PRO A 38 1.16 6.00 -17.02
CA PRO A 38 0.48 7.26 -16.69
C PRO A 38 -1.03 7.13 -16.58
N ALA A 39 -1.65 6.31 -17.42
CA ALA A 39 -3.09 6.08 -17.36
C ALA A 39 -3.48 5.39 -16.07
N GLY A 40 -2.70 4.40 -15.64
CA GLY A 40 -2.92 3.71 -14.36
C GLY A 40 -2.79 4.64 -13.18
N ARG A 41 -1.80 5.56 -13.21
CA ARG A 41 -1.64 6.56 -12.16
C ARG A 41 -2.85 7.49 -12.08
N ALA A 42 -3.32 7.95 -13.23
CA ALA A 42 -4.49 8.85 -13.28
C ALA A 42 -5.74 8.15 -12.74
N GLU A 43 -5.95 6.91 -13.13
CA GLU A 43 -7.07 6.11 -12.63
C GLU A 43 -6.99 5.90 -11.13
N LEU A 44 -5.80 5.62 -10.60
CA LEU A 44 -5.61 5.42 -9.17
C LEU A 44 -5.93 6.70 -8.39
N VAL A 45 -5.45 7.85 -8.85
CA VAL A 45 -5.74 9.15 -8.24
C VAL A 45 -7.25 9.39 -8.20
N GLU A 46 -7.93 9.06 -9.27
CA GLU A 46 -9.38 9.24 -9.34
C GLU A 46 -10.10 8.34 -8.32
N ARG A 47 -9.63 7.12 -8.13
CA ARG A 47 -10.22 6.17 -7.20
C ARG A 47 -9.92 6.47 -5.74
N THR A 48 -8.71 6.93 -5.43
CA THR A 48 -8.26 7.08 -4.04
C THR A 48 -8.23 8.53 -3.57
N GLY A 49 -8.16 9.48 -4.50
CA GLY A 49 -7.96 10.89 -4.16
C GLY A 49 -6.54 11.21 -3.72
N MET A 50 -5.62 10.27 -3.78
CA MET A 50 -4.23 10.46 -3.38
C MET A 50 -3.33 10.55 -4.60
N MET A 51 -2.40 11.50 -4.59
CA MET A 51 -1.44 11.68 -5.68
C MET A 51 -0.04 11.17 -5.35
N SER A 52 0.18 10.74 -4.12
CA SER A 52 1.49 10.29 -3.65
C SER A 52 1.61 8.78 -3.66
N PHE A 53 2.84 8.29 -3.59
CA PHE A 53 3.15 6.87 -3.49
C PHE A 53 4.05 6.65 -2.26
N PRO A 54 4.00 5.47 -1.66
CA PRO A 54 3.16 4.32 -2.01
C PRO A 54 1.71 4.53 -1.62
N GLN A 55 0.82 3.72 -2.21
CA GLN A 55 -0.57 3.65 -1.77
C GLN A 55 -0.89 2.22 -1.43
N VAL A 56 -1.35 1.99 -0.21
CA VAL A 56 -1.69 0.66 0.30
C VAL A 56 -3.21 0.54 0.34
N VAL A 57 -3.71 -0.49 -0.34
CA VAL A 57 -5.14 -0.76 -0.39
C VAL A 57 -5.38 -2.17 0.15
N ILE A 58 -6.26 -2.29 1.13
CA ILE A 58 -6.61 -3.57 1.75
C ILE A 58 -8.08 -3.83 1.50
N ARG A 59 -8.38 -4.89 0.74
CA ARG A 59 -9.75 -5.28 0.39
C ARG A 59 -10.56 -4.12 -0.18
N GLY A 60 -9.92 -3.33 -1.04
CA GLY A 60 -10.57 -2.20 -1.69
C GLY A 60 -10.61 -0.93 -0.86
N GLU A 61 -10.20 -0.96 0.40
CA GLU A 61 -10.13 0.23 1.24
C GLU A 61 -8.74 0.82 1.25
N VAL A 62 -8.63 2.11 1.02
CA VAL A 62 -7.35 2.80 1.01
C VAL A 62 -6.87 2.99 2.44
N LEU A 63 -5.75 2.33 2.79
CA LEU A 63 -5.12 2.56 4.08
C LEU A 63 -4.33 3.86 4.08
N GLY A 64 -3.62 4.14 3.01
CA GLY A 64 -2.82 5.34 2.86
C GLY A 64 -1.42 5.05 2.39
N GLY A 65 -0.50 5.95 2.69
CA GLY A 65 0.91 5.83 2.34
C GLY A 65 1.72 5.14 3.42
N PHE A 66 3.03 5.38 3.41
CA PHE A 66 3.94 4.73 4.36
C PHE A 66 3.62 5.12 5.81
N GLN A 67 3.38 6.39 6.09
CA GLN A 67 3.15 6.83 7.47
C GLN A 67 1.87 6.23 8.04
N GLU A 68 0.80 6.19 7.28
CA GLU A 68 -0.46 5.58 7.68
C GLU A 68 -0.29 4.08 7.90
N THR A 69 0.47 3.42 7.02
CA THR A 69 0.74 1.99 7.15
C THR A 69 1.60 1.69 8.38
N LEU A 70 2.62 2.51 8.62
CA LEU A 70 3.48 2.36 9.80
C LEU A 70 2.67 2.57 11.09
N ALA A 71 1.83 3.60 11.11
CA ALA A 71 0.97 3.86 12.27
C ALA A 71 0.00 2.71 12.51
N ALA A 72 -0.56 2.13 11.46
CA ALA A 72 -1.44 0.97 11.57
C ALA A 72 -0.69 -0.24 12.11
N ASP A 73 0.56 -0.45 11.69
CA ASP A 73 1.39 -1.53 12.22
C ASP A 73 1.67 -1.35 13.70
N GLN A 74 2.05 -0.12 14.09
CA GLN A 74 2.42 0.17 15.47
C GLN A 74 1.25 0.11 16.45
N SER A 75 0.06 0.45 15.98
CA SER A 75 -1.15 0.44 16.82
C SER A 75 -1.84 -0.91 16.90
N GLY A 76 -1.40 -1.89 16.08
CA GLY A 76 -2.06 -3.17 15.97
C GLY A 76 -3.23 -3.20 14.99
N ARG A 77 -3.60 -2.05 14.41
CA ARG A 77 -4.71 -1.95 13.48
C ARG A 77 -4.46 -2.74 12.19
N LEU A 78 -3.21 -2.75 11.72
CA LEU A 78 -2.87 -3.52 10.52
C LEU A 78 -3.15 -5.00 10.74
N ARG A 79 -2.78 -5.53 11.90
CA ARG A 79 -3.06 -6.93 12.23
C ARG A 79 -4.56 -7.19 12.31
N GLU A 80 -5.32 -6.25 12.89
CA GLU A 80 -6.77 -6.38 12.95
C GLU A 80 -7.40 -6.41 11.56
N LEU A 81 -6.94 -5.55 10.66
CA LEU A 81 -7.43 -5.51 9.28
C LEU A 81 -7.14 -6.81 8.55
N LEU A 82 -5.98 -7.42 8.80
CA LEU A 82 -5.60 -8.67 8.16
C LEU A 82 -6.34 -9.87 8.74
N ALA A 83 -6.68 -9.81 10.03
CA ALA A 83 -7.41 -10.87 10.69
C ALA A 83 -8.91 -10.86 10.36
N ALA A 84 -9.44 -9.72 9.97
CA ALA A 84 -10.85 -9.59 9.58
C ALA A 84 -11.07 -10.26 8.22
N ALA A 85 -11.71 -11.39 8.22
CA ALA A 85 -11.94 -12.19 7.01
C ALA A 85 -13.37 -12.02 6.52
#